data_e861a2508588b3806c1aa03ea6456f01
#
_entry.id   e861a2508588b3806c1aa03ea6456f01
#
_cell.length_a   1.000
_cell.length_b   1.000
_cell.length_c   1.000
_cell.angle_alpha   90.00
_cell.angle_beta   90.00
_cell.angle_gamma   90.00
#
_symmetry.space_group_name_H-M   'P 1'
#
loop_
_entity.id
_entity.type
_entity.pdbx_description
1 polymer ?
#
loop_
_entity_poly.entity_id
_entity_poly.type
_entity_poly.pdbx_seq_one_letter_code
_entity_poly.pdbx_strand_id
1 'polypeptide(L)'
;MKLEDGEANRGLRIRGESLAAGRLRMAQLLDCRLTDCDLSNAEWELCRLEGVVFERCRLTGFRLSEGRGLEVVFRGCQGRYLQLDRCKIEAARFESCQLNDASLMGCELPRAVFTDCDLAGAVLSGSRLRGADLRGCTIGGIRASLDDLAGTVLDPEQASAVLMGEVGIRVVPVGVELAAE
;
A
#
# COMPACT_ATOMS: atom_id res chain seq x y z
N MET A 1 -1.31 24.47 -11.65
CA MET A 1 -2.35 24.44 -10.57
C MET A 1 -1.67 23.88 -9.33
N LYS A 2 -1.77 24.50 -8.18
CA LYS A 2 -0.99 24.16 -6.99
C LYS A 2 -1.92 23.58 -5.93
N LEU A 3 -1.56 22.45 -5.35
CA LEU A 3 -2.21 21.95 -4.14
C LEU A 3 -1.70 22.78 -2.96
N GLU A 4 -2.59 23.23 -2.10
CA GLU A 4 -2.25 24.11 -0.97
C GLU A 4 -2.70 23.51 0.36
N ASP A 5 -1.99 23.86 1.42
CA ASP A 5 -2.26 23.41 2.77
C ASP A 5 -3.66 23.84 3.22
N GLY A 6 -4.37 22.92 3.88
CA GLY A 6 -5.71 23.17 4.42
C GLY A 6 -6.82 23.31 3.38
N GLU A 7 -6.50 23.39 2.10
CA GLU A 7 -7.47 23.65 1.04
C GLU A 7 -8.24 22.39 0.62
N ALA A 8 -9.48 22.61 0.19
CA ALA A 8 -10.34 21.59 -0.40
C ALA A 8 -10.26 21.63 -1.93
N ASN A 9 -9.68 20.59 -2.49
CA ASN A 9 -9.53 20.40 -3.92
C ASN A 9 -10.53 19.37 -4.40
N ARG A 10 -11.46 19.76 -5.29
CA ARG A 10 -12.48 18.86 -5.80
C ARG A 10 -12.42 18.73 -7.32
N GLY A 11 -12.54 17.50 -7.80
CA GLY A 11 -12.66 17.18 -9.22
C GLY A 11 -11.40 17.47 -10.03
N LEU A 12 -10.26 17.70 -9.41
CA LEU A 12 -9.03 18.04 -10.10
C LEU A 12 -8.53 16.89 -10.99
N ARG A 13 -8.02 17.26 -12.15
CA ARG A 13 -7.33 16.36 -13.08
C ARG A 13 -5.93 16.91 -13.33
N ILE A 14 -4.96 16.37 -12.58
CA ILE A 14 -3.55 16.77 -12.65
C ILE A 14 -2.83 15.74 -13.52
N ARG A 15 -2.09 16.19 -14.52
CA ARG A 15 -1.38 15.28 -15.42
C ARG A 15 0.03 15.77 -15.73
N GLY A 16 1.00 14.85 -15.62
CA GLY A 16 2.39 15.10 -16.00
C GLY A 16 3.11 16.13 -15.14
N GLU A 17 2.54 16.49 -14.00
CA GLU A 17 3.12 17.49 -13.10
C GLU A 17 4.16 16.87 -12.17
N SER A 18 5.18 17.67 -11.85
CA SER A 18 6.13 17.32 -10.79
C SER A 18 5.70 17.96 -9.47
N LEU A 19 5.35 17.09 -8.53
CA LEU A 19 5.05 17.41 -7.13
C LEU A 19 6.14 16.83 -6.21
N ALA A 20 7.28 16.46 -6.78
CA ALA A 20 8.38 15.80 -6.09
C ALA A 20 8.91 16.66 -4.94
N ALA A 21 9.21 16.01 -3.81
CA ALA A 21 9.66 16.64 -2.57
C ALA A 21 8.73 17.76 -2.05
N GLY A 22 7.51 17.86 -2.62
CA GLY A 22 6.49 18.82 -2.17
C GLY A 22 5.93 18.42 -0.81
N ARG A 23 5.50 19.42 -0.04
CA ARG A 23 4.83 19.20 1.24
C ARG A 23 3.39 19.65 1.13
N LEU A 24 2.50 18.87 1.75
CA LEU A 24 1.08 19.16 1.79
C LEU A 24 0.52 18.74 3.14
N ARG A 25 -0.13 19.65 3.84
CA ARG A 25 -0.67 19.40 5.16
C ARG A 25 -2.15 19.74 5.24
N MET A 26 -2.93 18.83 5.83
CA MET A 26 -4.38 19.00 6.08
C MET A 26 -5.21 19.31 4.82
N ALA A 27 -4.70 19.08 3.64
CA ALA A 27 -5.43 19.29 2.40
C ALA A 27 -6.50 18.19 2.20
N GLN A 28 -7.55 18.54 1.50
CA GLN A 28 -8.60 17.61 1.12
C GLN A 28 -8.60 17.46 -0.40
N LEU A 29 -8.46 16.24 -0.88
CA LEU A 29 -8.62 15.88 -2.28
C LEU A 29 -9.89 15.05 -2.42
N LEU A 30 -10.86 15.57 -3.15
CA LEU A 30 -12.17 14.96 -3.34
C LEU A 30 -12.42 14.75 -4.84
N ASP A 31 -12.65 13.51 -5.25
CA ASP A 31 -12.87 13.11 -6.64
C ASP A 31 -11.73 13.57 -7.59
N CYS A 32 -10.50 13.55 -7.10
CA CYS A 32 -9.31 14.00 -7.84
C CYS A 32 -8.60 12.85 -8.55
N ARG A 33 -7.97 13.16 -9.70
CA ARG A 33 -7.11 12.21 -10.40
C ARG A 33 -5.75 12.83 -10.71
N LEU A 34 -4.71 12.13 -10.31
CA LEU A 34 -3.31 12.44 -10.64
C LEU A 34 -2.84 11.38 -11.64
N THR A 35 -2.42 11.78 -12.82
CA THR A 35 -2.02 10.86 -13.89
C THR A 35 -0.62 11.23 -14.39
N ASP A 36 0.26 10.26 -14.51
CA ASP A 36 1.63 10.45 -14.98
C ASP A 36 2.42 11.50 -14.16
N CYS A 37 2.07 11.71 -12.88
CA CYS A 37 2.69 12.70 -12.01
C CYS A 37 3.91 12.14 -11.27
N ASP A 38 4.87 13.00 -10.96
CA ASP A 38 6.00 12.66 -10.10
C ASP A 38 5.77 13.22 -8.68
N LEU A 39 5.53 12.31 -7.71
CA LEU A 39 5.41 12.62 -6.28
C LEU A 39 6.59 12.02 -5.49
N SER A 40 7.72 11.76 -6.14
CA SER A 40 8.88 11.17 -5.46
C SER A 40 9.29 12.01 -4.25
N ASN A 41 9.45 11.36 -3.10
CA ASN A 41 9.80 11.98 -1.82
C ASN A 41 8.87 13.13 -1.39
N ALA A 42 7.67 13.25 -1.94
CA ALA A 42 6.69 14.20 -1.44
C ALA A 42 6.14 13.74 -0.07
N GLU A 43 5.85 14.70 0.80
CA GLU A 43 5.38 14.46 2.16
C GLU A 43 3.99 15.08 2.35
N TRP A 44 3.00 14.23 2.53
CA TRP A 44 1.63 14.63 2.81
C TRP A 44 1.24 14.22 4.23
N GLU A 45 0.72 15.14 5.01
CA GLU A 45 0.38 14.92 6.41
C GLU A 45 -1.07 15.31 6.70
N LEU A 46 -1.80 14.47 7.43
CA LEU A 46 -3.19 14.71 7.85
C LEU A 46 -4.14 15.01 6.67
N CYS A 47 -3.79 14.56 5.48
CA CYS A 47 -4.61 14.80 4.30
C CYS A 47 -5.82 13.86 4.24
N ARG A 48 -6.93 14.36 3.67
CA ARG A 48 -8.13 13.60 3.38
C ARG A 48 -8.22 13.30 1.90
N LEU A 49 -8.37 12.03 1.55
CA LEU A 49 -8.43 11.55 0.18
C LEU A 49 -9.74 10.79 -0.04
N GLU A 50 -10.66 11.30 -0.83
CA GLU A 50 -11.93 10.64 -1.15
C GLU A 50 -12.12 10.55 -2.65
N GLY A 51 -12.35 9.34 -3.18
CA GLY A 51 -12.47 9.11 -4.62
C GLY A 51 -11.20 9.51 -5.39
N VAL A 52 -10.02 9.41 -4.77
CA VAL A 52 -8.76 9.85 -5.38
C VAL A 52 -8.11 8.71 -6.14
N VAL A 53 -7.67 9.01 -7.36
CA VAL A 53 -6.95 8.06 -8.22
C VAL A 53 -5.55 8.59 -8.53
N PHE A 54 -4.54 7.79 -8.16
CA PHE A 54 -3.16 7.93 -8.62
C PHE A 54 -2.95 6.92 -9.74
N GLU A 55 -2.69 7.40 -10.95
CA GLU A 55 -2.53 6.55 -12.12
C GLU A 55 -1.18 6.77 -12.78
N ARG A 56 -0.37 5.70 -12.90
CA ARG A 56 0.98 5.72 -13.45
C ARG A 56 1.89 6.79 -12.83
N CYS A 57 1.67 7.06 -11.55
CA CYS A 57 2.48 8.04 -10.82
C CYS A 57 3.78 7.42 -10.30
N ARG A 58 4.82 8.25 -10.22
CA ARG A 58 6.03 7.93 -9.48
C ARG A 58 5.84 8.32 -8.02
N LEU A 59 5.81 7.33 -7.14
CA LEU A 59 5.57 7.47 -5.70
C LEU A 59 6.78 6.97 -4.88
N THR A 60 7.97 6.92 -5.50
CA THR A 60 9.18 6.44 -4.82
C THR A 60 9.50 7.32 -3.62
N GLY A 61 9.47 6.74 -2.43
CA GLY A 61 9.69 7.47 -1.18
C GLY A 61 8.57 8.47 -0.81
N PHE A 62 7.44 8.47 -1.53
CA PHE A 62 6.28 9.27 -1.14
C PHE A 62 5.80 8.88 0.25
N ARG A 63 5.52 9.87 1.09
CA ARG A 63 5.01 9.67 2.44
C ARG A 63 3.64 10.29 2.62
N LEU A 64 2.69 9.50 3.11
CA LEU A 64 1.42 9.96 3.62
C LEU A 64 1.32 9.55 5.10
N SER A 65 1.31 10.52 6.00
CA SER A 65 1.22 10.28 7.44
C SER A 65 -0.14 10.71 7.99
N GLU A 66 -0.75 9.85 8.81
CA GLU A 66 -2.03 10.11 9.48
C GLU A 66 -3.14 10.52 8.51
N GLY A 67 -3.02 10.08 7.25
CA GLY A 67 -4.01 10.34 6.21
C GLY A 67 -5.30 9.56 6.45
N ARG A 68 -6.42 10.14 6.01
CA ARG A 68 -7.71 9.46 5.99
C ARG A 68 -8.22 9.38 4.57
N GLY A 69 -8.83 8.25 4.22
CA GLY A 69 -9.31 8.06 2.86
C GLY A 69 -10.51 7.16 2.74
N LEU A 70 -11.21 7.33 1.63
CA LEU A 70 -12.28 6.47 1.17
C LEU A 70 -12.14 6.31 -0.35
N GLU A 71 -12.16 5.05 -0.82
CA GLU A 71 -12.07 4.74 -2.26
C GLU A 71 -10.83 5.37 -2.93
N VAL A 72 -9.66 5.15 -2.34
CA VAL A 72 -8.38 5.61 -2.91
C VAL A 72 -7.81 4.51 -3.80
N VAL A 73 -7.47 4.86 -5.03
CA VAL A 73 -6.93 3.93 -6.02
C VAL A 73 -5.52 4.31 -6.42
N PHE A 74 -4.61 3.35 -6.34
CA PHE A 74 -3.26 3.43 -6.91
C PHE A 74 -3.18 2.43 -8.07
N ARG A 75 -2.97 2.90 -9.29
CA ARG A 75 -2.93 2.06 -10.49
C ARG A 75 -1.65 2.27 -11.28
N GLY A 76 -0.90 1.19 -11.53
CA GLY A 76 0.33 1.22 -12.30
C GLY A 76 1.41 2.12 -11.73
N CYS A 77 1.40 2.34 -10.42
CA CYS A 77 2.30 3.27 -9.75
C CYS A 77 3.65 2.63 -9.40
N GLN A 78 4.70 3.43 -9.45
CA GLN A 78 6.05 3.09 -8.99
C GLN A 78 6.21 3.56 -7.54
N GLY A 79 5.86 2.70 -6.59
CA GLY A 79 5.79 3.00 -5.16
C GLY A 79 6.88 2.31 -4.32
N ARG A 80 8.06 2.07 -4.89
CA ARG A 80 9.18 1.56 -4.07
C ARG A 80 9.48 2.52 -2.94
N TYR A 81 9.61 2.00 -1.70
CA TYR A 81 9.77 2.80 -0.48
C TYR A 81 8.61 3.77 -0.19
N LEU A 82 7.44 3.56 -0.79
CA LEU A 82 6.22 4.27 -0.41
C LEU A 82 5.99 4.11 1.10
N GLN A 83 5.59 5.18 1.77
CA GLN A 83 5.29 5.14 3.20
C GLN A 83 3.86 5.64 3.45
N LEU A 84 2.99 4.72 3.84
CA LEU A 84 1.71 5.05 4.46
C LEU A 84 1.86 4.78 5.95
N ASP A 85 1.90 5.83 6.76
CA ASP A 85 2.12 5.72 8.20
C ASP A 85 0.86 6.10 8.96
N ARG A 86 0.33 5.18 9.75
CA ARG A 86 -0.89 5.36 10.55
C ARG A 86 -2.09 5.92 9.77
N CYS A 87 -2.17 5.57 8.49
CA CYS A 87 -3.28 5.97 7.63
C CYS A 87 -4.52 5.11 7.87
N LYS A 88 -5.70 5.71 7.69
CA LYS A 88 -6.99 5.01 7.72
C LYS A 88 -7.66 5.19 6.37
N ILE A 89 -7.62 4.16 5.52
CA ILE A 89 -8.19 4.23 4.17
C ILE A 89 -9.14 3.05 3.97
N GLU A 90 -10.41 3.36 3.88
CA GLU A 90 -11.44 2.38 3.58
C GLU A 90 -11.53 2.16 2.06
N ALA A 91 -11.68 0.90 1.64
CA ALA A 91 -11.77 0.50 0.23
C ALA A 91 -10.57 0.99 -0.62
N ALA A 92 -9.36 0.92 -0.07
CA ALA A 92 -8.13 1.17 -0.84
C ALA A 92 -7.94 0.11 -1.92
N ARG A 93 -7.47 0.52 -3.10
CA ARG A 93 -7.12 -0.40 -4.19
C ARG A 93 -5.73 -0.11 -4.70
N PHE A 94 -4.93 -1.16 -4.84
CA PHE A 94 -3.61 -1.11 -5.45
C PHE A 94 -3.62 -2.08 -6.64
N GLU A 95 -3.46 -1.56 -7.83
CA GLU A 95 -3.57 -2.32 -9.08
C GLU A 95 -2.26 -2.19 -9.88
N SER A 96 -1.58 -3.30 -10.15
CA SER A 96 -0.32 -3.36 -10.91
C SER A 96 0.75 -2.40 -10.40
N CYS A 97 0.90 -2.29 -9.07
CA CYS A 97 1.83 -1.37 -8.45
C CYS A 97 3.12 -2.07 -7.99
N GLN A 98 4.24 -1.36 -8.14
CA GLN A 98 5.54 -1.75 -7.60
C GLN A 98 5.65 -1.17 -6.18
N LEU A 99 5.44 -1.99 -5.17
CA LEU A 99 5.42 -1.60 -3.75
C LEU A 99 6.55 -2.28 -2.95
N ASN A 100 7.65 -2.63 -3.64
CA ASN A 100 8.82 -3.24 -3.01
C ASN A 100 9.35 -2.34 -1.89
N ASP A 101 9.64 -2.92 -0.75
CA ASP A 101 10.13 -2.20 0.43
C ASP A 101 9.20 -1.07 0.91
N ALA A 102 7.92 -1.06 0.49
CA ALA A 102 6.94 -0.08 0.97
C ALA A 102 6.61 -0.32 2.44
N SER A 103 6.24 0.73 3.15
CA SER A 103 5.76 0.65 4.53
C SER A 103 4.28 1.03 4.62
N LEU A 104 3.48 0.14 5.17
CA LEU A 104 2.08 0.37 5.52
C LEU A 104 1.90 0.33 7.05
N MET A 105 2.93 0.71 7.80
CA MET A 105 3.02 0.54 9.24
C MET A 105 1.89 1.26 9.99
N GLY A 106 1.22 0.53 10.87
CA GLY A 106 0.14 1.06 11.71
C GLY A 106 -1.11 1.47 10.94
N CYS A 107 -1.23 1.10 9.65
CA CYS A 107 -2.37 1.48 8.82
C CYS A 107 -3.62 0.64 9.14
N GLU A 108 -4.78 1.25 8.99
CA GLU A 108 -6.06 0.58 8.95
C GLU A 108 -6.58 0.59 7.50
N LEU A 109 -6.52 -0.57 6.83
CA LEU A 109 -6.89 -0.75 5.43
C LEU A 109 -7.94 -1.86 5.27
N PRO A 110 -9.12 -1.73 5.89
CA PRO A 110 -10.12 -2.77 5.85
C PRO A 110 -10.60 -2.98 4.40
N ARG A 111 -10.69 -4.25 4.01
CA ARG A 111 -11.14 -4.66 2.68
C ARG A 111 -10.33 -4.06 1.53
N ALA A 112 -9.06 -3.71 1.77
CA ALA A 112 -8.17 -3.27 0.71
C ALA A 112 -7.98 -4.40 -0.32
N VAL A 113 -7.82 -4.04 -1.57
CA VAL A 113 -7.59 -5.00 -2.66
C VAL A 113 -6.25 -4.68 -3.31
N PHE A 114 -5.39 -5.70 -3.35
CA PHE A 114 -4.13 -5.64 -4.08
C PHE A 114 -4.21 -6.62 -5.26
N THR A 115 -4.02 -6.12 -6.46
CA THR A 115 -4.06 -6.91 -7.69
C THR A 115 -2.77 -6.72 -8.46
N ASP A 116 -2.08 -7.81 -8.80
CA ASP A 116 -0.84 -7.81 -9.57
C ASP A 116 0.22 -6.85 -8.99
N CYS A 117 0.32 -6.78 -7.66
CA CYS A 117 1.28 -5.91 -6.98
C CYS A 117 2.53 -6.67 -6.55
N ASP A 118 3.67 -5.98 -6.56
CA ASP A 118 4.90 -6.46 -5.97
C ASP A 118 5.09 -5.80 -4.58
N LEU A 119 4.88 -6.58 -3.52
CA LEU A 119 5.00 -6.19 -2.11
C LEU A 119 6.26 -6.81 -1.47
N ALA A 120 7.22 -7.29 -2.27
CA ALA A 120 8.44 -7.90 -1.72
C ALA A 120 9.12 -6.96 -0.73
N GLY A 121 9.44 -7.46 0.47
CA GLY A 121 10.08 -6.71 1.53
C GLY A 121 9.19 -5.65 2.21
N ALA A 122 7.91 -5.55 1.86
CA ALA A 122 7.02 -4.56 2.46
C ALA A 122 6.85 -4.76 3.97
N VAL A 123 6.66 -3.65 4.70
CA VAL A 123 6.44 -3.62 6.15
C VAL A 123 4.97 -3.40 6.43
N LEU A 124 4.33 -4.37 7.07
CA LEU A 124 2.91 -4.34 7.44
C LEU A 124 2.72 -4.33 8.97
N SER A 125 3.81 -4.17 9.73
CA SER A 125 3.77 -4.26 11.19
C SER A 125 2.79 -3.27 11.82
N GLY A 126 1.96 -3.75 12.73
CA GLY A 126 0.94 -2.96 13.42
C GLY A 126 -0.24 -2.56 12.55
N SER A 127 -0.33 -3.05 11.30
CA SER A 127 -1.46 -2.73 10.42
C SER A 127 -2.68 -3.62 10.70
N ARG A 128 -3.85 -3.12 10.30
CA ARG A 128 -5.12 -3.84 10.37
C ARG A 128 -5.66 -4.02 8.96
N LEU A 129 -5.45 -5.23 8.43
CA LEU A 129 -5.76 -5.60 7.05
C LEU A 129 -7.01 -6.51 6.93
N ARG A 130 -7.91 -6.44 7.91
CA ARG A 130 -9.07 -7.34 7.95
C ARG A 130 -9.90 -7.29 6.67
N GLY A 131 -10.02 -8.43 6.01
CA GLY A 131 -10.72 -8.58 4.74
C GLY A 131 -9.93 -8.04 3.54
N ALA A 132 -8.67 -7.66 3.72
CA ALA A 132 -7.82 -7.30 2.59
C ALA A 132 -7.49 -8.54 1.75
N ASP A 133 -7.46 -8.38 0.44
CA ASP A 133 -7.14 -9.43 -0.54
C ASP A 133 -5.75 -9.17 -1.13
N LEU A 134 -4.81 -10.09 -0.88
CA LEU A 134 -3.42 -10.04 -1.34
C LEU A 134 -3.10 -11.13 -2.36
N ARG A 135 -4.10 -11.92 -2.77
CA ARG A 135 -3.88 -13.07 -3.66
C ARG A 135 -3.23 -12.65 -4.97
N GLY A 136 -2.29 -13.46 -5.44
CA GLY A 136 -1.54 -13.22 -6.68
C GLY A 136 -0.51 -12.11 -6.61
N CYS A 137 -0.32 -11.47 -5.45
CA CYS A 137 0.76 -10.51 -5.26
C CYS A 137 2.06 -11.20 -4.85
N THR A 138 3.20 -10.60 -5.20
CA THR A 138 4.50 -11.02 -4.65
C THR A 138 4.63 -10.48 -3.24
N ILE A 139 4.73 -11.39 -2.23
CA ILE A 139 4.84 -11.02 -0.81
C ILE A 139 6.12 -11.54 -0.15
N GLY A 140 7.12 -11.94 -0.95
CA GLY A 140 8.37 -12.47 -0.42
C GLY A 140 9.06 -11.50 0.53
N GLY A 141 9.43 -11.98 1.73
CA GLY A 141 10.14 -11.16 2.72
C GLY A 141 9.32 -10.02 3.33
N ILE A 142 7.98 -10.07 3.29
CA ILE A 142 7.15 -9.11 4.03
C ILE A 142 7.47 -9.20 5.53
N ARG A 143 7.36 -8.07 6.20
CA ARG A 143 7.52 -7.97 7.65
C ARG A 143 6.18 -7.68 8.30
N ALA A 144 5.55 -8.74 8.81
CA ALA A 144 4.25 -8.72 9.45
C ALA A 144 4.15 -9.89 10.41
N SER A 145 3.60 -9.69 11.59
CA SER A 145 3.22 -10.80 12.47
C SER A 145 1.95 -11.49 11.94
N LEU A 146 1.65 -12.68 12.45
CA LEU A 146 0.38 -13.35 12.13
C LEU A 146 -0.83 -12.53 12.57
N ASP A 147 -0.70 -11.77 13.64
CA ASP A 147 -1.76 -10.87 14.12
C ASP A 147 -2.02 -9.72 13.14
N ASP A 148 -0.96 -9.16 12.51
CA ASP A 148 -1.08 -8.12 11.50
C ASP A 148 -1.80 -8.63 10.24
N LEU A 149 -1.63 -9.92 9.92
CA LEU A 149 -2.27 -10.59 8.78
C LEU A 149 -3.62 -11.22 9.13
N ALA A 150 -4.10 -11.09 10.35
CA ALA A 150 -5.34 -11.71 10.78
C ALA A 150 -6.53 -11.23 9.94
N GLY A 151 -7.23 -12.19 9.31
CA GLY A 151 -8.39 -11.93 8.47
C GLY A 151 -8.07 -11.41 7.06
N THR A 152 -6.81 -11.42 6.62
CA THR A 152 -6.43 -11.21 5.21
C THR A 152 -6.74 -12.45 4.38
N VAL A 153 -6.89 -12.26 3.09
CA VAL A 153 -7.05 -13.33 2.11
C VAL A 153 -5.75 -13.51 1.34
N LEU A 154 -5.17 -14.71 1.47
CA LEU A 154 -3.94 -15.12 0.80
C LEU A 154 -4.23 -16.34 -0.08
N ASP A 155 -3.44 -16.56 -1.13
CA ASP A 155 -3.43 -17.85 -1.81
C ASP A 155 -2.59 -18.88 -1.03
N PRO A 156 -2.69 -20.20 -1.37
CA PRO A 156 -1.99 -21.24 -0.62
C PRO A 156 -0.47 -21.11 -0.62
N GLU A 157 0.13 -20.61 -1.69
CA GLU A 157 1.57 -20.43 -1.81
C GLU A 157 2.05 -19.30 -0.90
N GLN A 158 1.33 -18.18 -0.90
CA GLN A 158 1.55 -17.06 -0.01
C GLN A 158 1.42 -17.45 1.46
N ALA A 159 0.36 -18.20 1.80
CA ALA A 159 0.12 -18.67 3.16
C ALA A 159 1.27 -19.59 3.63
N SER A 160 1.74 -20.48 2.77
CA SER A 160 2.89 -21.34 3.05
C SER A 160 4.16 -20.53 3.31
N ALA A 161 4.44 -19.53 2.48
CA ALA A 161 5.62 -18.68 2.62
C ALA A 161 5.61 -17.90 3.95
N VAL A 162 4.45 -17.35 4.34
CA VAL A 162 4.26 -16.64 5.61
C VAL A 162 4.49 -17.58 6.80
N LEU A 163 3.89 -18.75 6.80
CA LEU A 163 4.02 -19.74 7.89
C LEU A 163 5.47 -20.22 8.04
N MET A 164 6.18 -20.43 6.94
CA MET A 164 7.57 -20.82 6.96
C MET A 164 8.47 -19.69 7.50
N GLY A 165 8.22 -18.46 7.10
CA GLY A 165 9.01 -17.29 7.49
C GLY A 165 8.77 -16.84 8.94
N GLU A 166 7.50 -16.71 9.35
CA GLU A 166 7.16 -16.11 10.65
C GLU A 166 7.11 -17.12 11.79
N VAL A 167 6.72 -18.37 11.52
CA VAL A 167 6.50 -19.39 12.56
C VAL A 167 7.51 -20.52 12.49
N GLY A 168 8.34 -20.57 11.45
CA GLY A 168 9.31 -21.65 11.25
C GLY A 168 8.67 -22.99 10.94
N ILE A 169 7.41 -23.02 10.52
CA ILE A 169 6.73 -24.27 10.13
C ILE A 169 7.29 -24.75 8.80
N ARG A 170 7.72 -26.01 8.76
CA ARG A 170 8.16 -26.64 7.50
C ARG A 170 6.93 -27.14 6.73
N VAL A 171 6.65 -26.50 5.63
CA VAL A 171 5.59 -26.94 4.69
C VAL A 171 6.26 -27.80 3.62
N VAL A 172 5.96 -29.11 3.63
CA VAL A 172 6.50 -30.07 2.65
C VAL A 172 5.38 -30.82 1.97
N PRO A 173 5.49 -31.08 0.65
CA PRO A 173 4.52 -31.91 -0.05
C PRO A 173 4.44 -33.32 0.53
N VAL A 174 3.26 -33.94 0.41
CA VAL A 174 3.06 -35.35 0.79
C VAL A 174 3.99 -36.23 -0.05
N GLY A 175 4.74 -37.15 0.61
CA GLY A 175 5.65 -38.07 -0.06
C GLY A 175 7.09 -37.63 -0.15
N VAL A 176 7.42 -36.44 0.38
CA VAL A 176 8.83 -36.01 0.55
C VAL A 176 9.33 -36.51 1.91
N GLU A 177 10.41 -37.31 1.89
CA GLU A 177 11.09 -37.73 3.13
C GLU A 177 11.80 -36.54 3.76
N LEU A 178 11.54 -36.31 5.05
CA LEU A 178 12.27 -35.32 5.83
C LEU A 178 13.63 -35.91 6.17
N ALA A 179 14.71 -35.25 5.74
CA ALA A 179 16.03 -35.63 6.21
C ALA A 179 16.09 -35.53 7.74
N ALA A 180 16.54 -36.60 8.39
CA ALA A 180 16.81 -36.57 9.84
C ALA A 180 17.99 -35.59 10.09
N GLU A 181 17.73 -34.60 10.95
CA GLU A 181 18.80 -33.72 11.46
C GLU A 181 19.67 -34.45 12.47
#